data_a3c3e0f8686a10440d09de8ef1c751e3
#
_entry.id   a3c3e0f8686a10440d09de8ef1c751e3
#
_cell.length_a   1.000
_cell.length_b   1.000
_cell.length_c   1.000
_cell.angle_alpha   90.00
_cell.angle_beta   90.00
_cell.angle_gamma   90.00
#
_symmetry.space_group_name_H-M   'P 1'
#
loop_
_entity.id
_entity.type
_entity.pdbx_description
1 polymer ?
#
loop_
_entity_poly.entity_id
_entity_poly.type
_entity_poly.pdbx_seq_one_letter_code
_entity_poly.pdbx_strand_id
1 'polypeptide(L)'
;MTRVEMTGVEMTGVEMMGVEMTGATARVSLVTRLRFGVSLWLAARLLPSRVARKPFQRVLRMAEPSAIRFRGLPPDYIAKRILQTTRRPWLMRDRRCLRQGLLGCRFLAEAGYAPELHFGINPSSIGTPRLAAHCWVCINGTPVINDSVNDMVTILVHRVTAEAKAK
;
A
#
# COMPACT_ATOMS: atom_id res chain seq x y z
N MET A 1 25.01 -8.12 -63.05
CA MET A 1 23.54 -8.13 -62.96
C MET A 1 23.11 -9.40 -62.28
N THR A 2 22.86 -9.32 -61.00
CA THR A 2 22.37 -10.45 -60.19
C THR A 2 21.24 -9.93 -59.33
N ARG A 3 20.06 -10.40 -59.64
CA ARG A 3 18.77 -10.03 -59.00
C ARG A 3 18.63 -10.85 -57.73
N VAL A 4 18.49 -10.19 -56.59
CA VAL A 4 18.16 -10.85 -55.31
C VAL A 4 16.66 -10.77 -55.11
N GLU A 5 15.99 -11.94 -55.11
CA GLU A 5 14.59 -12.10 -54.78
C GLU A 5 14.43 -12.01 -53.24
N MET A 6 13.61 -11.07 -52.80
CA MET A 6 13.18 -10.99 -51.42
C MET A 6 11.93 -11.86 -51.23
N THR A 7 12.10 -13.00 -50.58
CA THR A 7 11.00 -13.84 -50.09
C THR A 7 10.31 -13.17 -48.90
N GLY A 8 8.99 -12.98 -49.07
CA GLY A 8 8.13 -12.43 -48.01
C GLY A 8 8.04 -13.35 -46.80
N VAL A 9 8.24 -12.76 -45.60
CA VAL A 9 7.92 -13.41 -44.34
C VAL A 9 6.46 -13.06 -44.00
N GLU A 10 5.60 -14.04 -44.07
CA GLU A 10 4.22 -13.95 -43.56
C GLU A 10 4.25 -13.73 -42.03
N MET A 11 3.75 -12.57 -41.62
CA MET A 11 3.46 -12.31 -40.22
C MET A 11 2.17 -13.02 -39.85
N THR A 12 2.30 -14.18 -39.24
CA THR A 12 1.20 -14.86 -38.53
C THR A 12 0.71 -13.98 -37.38
N GLY A 13 -0.58 -13.66 -37.46
CA GLY A 13 -1.28 -12.86 -36.44
C GLY A 13 -1.20 -13.51 -35.04
N VAL A 14 -0.62 -12.75 -34.12
CA VAL A 14 -0.78 -13.05 -32.71
C VAL A 14 -2.18 -12.57 -32.31
N GLU A 15 -3.10 -13.52 -32.18
CA GLU A 15 -4.39 -13.27 -31.53
C GLU A 15 -4.13 -12.78 -30.11
N MET A 16 -4.35 -11.50 -29.91
CA MET A 16 -4.45 -10.93 -28.58
C MET A 16 -5.73 -11.49 -27.93
N MET A 17 -5.57 -12.56 -27.16
CA MET A 17 -6.59 -13.00 -26.22
C MET A 17 -6.82 -11.87 -25.22
N GLY A 18 -7.86 -11.08 -25.49
CA GLY A 18 -8.40 -10.13 -24.56
C GLY A 18 -8.84 -10.88 -23.29
N VAL A 19 -8.04 -10.79 -22.23
CA VAL A 19 -8.48 -11.17 -20.91
C VAL A 19 -9.54 -10.14 -20.51
N GLU A 20 -10.79 -10.45 -20.79
CA GLU A 20 -11.93 -9.75 -20.22
C GLU A 20 -11.86 -9.93 -18.69
N MET A 21 -11.27 -8.95 -18.01
CA MET A 21 -11.45 -8.79 -16.58
C MET A 21 -12.89 -8.36 -16.30
N THR A 22 -13.81 -9.32 -16.41
CA THR A 22 -15.17 -9.18 -15.92
C THR A 22 -15.10 -9.18 -14.38
N GLY A 23 -14.62 -8.10 -13.81
CA GLY A 23 -14.67 -7.84 -12.39
C GLY A 23 -16.12 -7.57 -11.98
N ALA A 24 -16.84 -8.62 -11.63
CA ALA A 24 -18.07 -8.50 -10.86
C ALA A 24 -17.73 -7.72 -9.58
N THR A 25 -18.00 -6.41 -9.57
CA THR A 25 -17.93 -5.57 -8.37
C THR A 25 -19.00 -6.06 -7.41
N ALA A 26 -18.67 -7.08 -6.62
CA ALA A 26 -19.50 -7.52 -5.52
C ALA A 26 -19.83 -6.29 -4.69
N ARG A 27 -21.14 -5.93 -4.62
CA ARG A 27 -21.61 -4.76 -3.85
C ARG A 27 -21.26 -4.99 -2.40
N VAL A 28 -20.16 -4.37 -1.95
CA VAL A 28 -19.74 -4.47 -0.55
C VAL A 28 -20.85 -3.94 0.33
N SER A 29 -21.28 -4.75 1.29
CA SER A 29 -22.35 -4.43 2.24
C SER A 29 -22.06 -3.11 2.95
N LEU A 30 -23.11 -2.30 3.15
CA LEU A 30 -23.05 -1.07 3.96
C LEU A 30 -22.53 -1.35 5.38
N VAL A 31 -22.87 -2.50 5.96
CA VAL A 31 -22.39 -2.95 7.26
C VAL A 31 -20.87 -3.11 7.25
N THR A 32 -20.30 -3.71 6.19
CA THR A 32 -18.83 -3.86 6.06
C THR A 32 -18.15 -2.51 5.97
N ARG A 33 -18.70 -1.56 5.21
CA ARG A 33 -18.16 -0.19 5.09
C ARG A 33 -18.23 0.55 6.42
N LEU A 34 -19.31 0.41 7.17
CA LEU A 34 -19.47 1.04 8.49
C LEU A 34 -18.47 0.45 9.49
N ARG A 35 -18.39 -0.88 9.59
CA ARG A 35 -17.42 -1.59 10.47
C ARG A 35 -15.99 -1.20 10.13
N PHE A 36 -15.65 -1.12 8.84
CA PHE A 36 -14.35 -0.62 8.39
C PHE A 36 -14.09 0.82 8.86
N GLY A 37 -15.05 1.73 8.66
CA GLY A 37 -14.94 3.12 9.07
C GLY A 37 -14.70 3.29 10.56
N VAL A 38 -15.46 2.59 11.40
CA VAL A 38 -15.31 2.60 12.87
C VAL A 38 -13.95 2.01 13.27
N SER A 39 -13.56 0.86 12.70
CA SER A 39 -12.28 0.21 13.00
C SER A 39 -11.09 1.10 12.61
N LEU A 40 -11.15 1.74 11.45
CA LEU A 40 -10.14 2.67 10.97
C LEU A 40 -10.04 3.91 11.88
N TRP A 41 -11.19 4.48 12.26
CA TRP A 41 -11.24 5.65 13.13
C TRP A 41 -10.59 5.36 14.50
N LEU A 42 -10.95 4.23 15.13
CA LEU A 42 -10.35 3.79 16.40
C LEU A 42 -8.85 3.52 16.25
N ALA A 43 -8.44 2.79 15.21
CA ALA A 43 -7.03 2.51 14.96
C ALA A 43 -6.23 3.81 14.76
N ALA A 44 -6.75 4.74 13.98
CA ALA A 44 -6.11 6.03 13.74
C ALA A 44 -5.96 6.90 14.99
N ARG A 45 -6.88 6.78 15.95
CA ARG A 45 -6.83 7.49 17.24
C ARG A 45 -5.82 6.86 18.20
N LEU A 46 -5.76 5.53 18.23
CA LEU A 46 -4.91 4.79 19.16
C LEU A 46 -3.46 4.62 18.68
N LEU A 47 -3.22 4.70 17.38
CA LEU A 47 -1.90 4.47 16.80
C LEU A 47 -0.81 5.40 17.38
N PRO A 48 -1.03 6.72 17.55
CA PRO A 48 -0.01 7.63 18.07
C PRO A 48 0.51 7.22 19.43
N SER A 49 -0.38 6.85 20.36
CA SER A 49 0.01 6.38 21.69
C SER A 49 0.72 5.03 21.67
N ARG A 50 0.33 4.16 20.73
CA ARG A 50 0.95 2.84 20.55
C ARG A 50 2.34 2.91 19.93
N VAL A 51 2.59 3.86 19.04
CA VAL A 51 3.90 4.08 18.39
C VAL A 51 4.87 4.82 19.30
N ALA A 52 4.36 5.67 20.20
CA ALA A 52 5.17 6.46 21.10
C ALA A 52 6.13 5.56 21.91
N ARG A 53 7.42 5.90 21.86
CA ARG A 53 8.49 5.21 22.64
C ARG A 53 8.63 3.71 22.37
N LYS A 54 8.09 3.18 21.27
CA LYS A 54 8.25 1.77 20.89
C LYS A 54 9.44 1.57 19.95
N PRO A 55 10.19 0.47 20.10
CA PRO A 55 11.24 0.11 19.15
C PRO A 55 10.63 -0.14 17.77
N PHE A 56 11.38 0.18 16.73
CA PHE A 56 10.91 0.16 15.34
C PHE A 56 10.28 -1.17 14.92
N GLN A 57 10.86 -2.29 15.35
CA GLN A 57 10.30 -3.63 15.08
C GLN A 57 8.87 -3.83 15.63
N ARG A 58 8.57 -3.26 16.78
CA ARG A 58 7.20 -3.29 17.34
C ARG A 58 6.25 -2.37 16.57
N VAL A 59 6.77 -1.27 16.04
CA VAL A 59 5.99 -0.39 15.18
C VAL A 59 5.60 -1.09 13.88
N LEU A 60 6.52 -1.82 13.24
CA LEU A 60 6.24 -2.59 12.03
C LEU A 60 5.16 -3.66 12.26
N ARG A 61 5.15 -4.33 13.40
CA ARG A 61 4.10 -5.30 13.74
C ARG A 61 2.69 -4.69 13.79
N MET A 62 2.56 -3.37 13.92
CA MET A 62 1.26 -2.69 13.87
C MET A 62 0.69 -2.62 12.45
N ALA A 63 1.52 -2.84 11.42
CA ALA A 63 1.10 -2.99 10.04
C ALA A 63 0.53 -4.39 9.73
N GLU A 64 0.77 -5.39 10.61
CA GLU A 64 0.30 -6.75 10.43
C GLU A 64 -1.22 -6.85 10.67
N PRO A 65 -1.95 -7.64 9.86
CA PRO A 65 -3.37 -7.87 10.06
C PRO A 65 -3.60 -8.77 11.28
N SER A 66 -4.71 -8.57 11.98
CA SER A 66 -5.15 -9.50 13.02
C SER A 66 -6.00 -10.65 12.46
N ALA A 67 -6.74 -10.38 11.39
CA ALA A 67 -7.57 -11.33 10.64
C ALA A 67 -8.04 -10.69 9.34
N ILE A 68 -8.46 -11.48 8.35
CA ILE A 68 -9.13 -10.98 7.14
C ILE A 68 -10.58 -10.68 7.51
N ARG A 69 -10.95 -9.39 7.50
CA ARG A 69 -12.27 -8.91 7.96
C ARG A 69 -13.03 -8.07 6.94
N PHE A 70 -12.33 -7.51 5.96
CA PHE A 70 -12.87 -6.51 5.03
C PHE A 70 -12.72 -6.95 3.58
N ARG A 71 -12.78 -8.27 3.32
CA ARG A 71 -12.68 -8.84 1.97
C ARG A 71 -13.69 -8.18 1.03
N GLY A 72 -13.22 -7.86 -0.19
CA GLY A 72 -14.04 -7.21 -1.22
C GLY A 72 -14.06 -5.68 -1.18
N LEU A 73 -13.48 -5.02 -0.16
CA LEU A 73 -13.27 -3.57 -0.21
C LEU A 73 -12.19 -3.24 -1.25
N PRO A 74 -12.46 -2.34 -2.22
CA PRO A 74 -11.44 -1.92 -3.20
C PRO A 74 -10.26 -1.22 -2.54
N PRO A 75 -9.02 -1.40 -3.02
CA PRO A 75 -7.83 -0.79 -2.44
C PRO A 75 -7.90 0.75 -2.47
N ASP A 76 -8.42 1.32 -3.54
CA ASP A 76 -8.60 2.78 -3.67
C ASP A 76 -9.56 3.35 -2.64
N TYR A 77 -10.65 2.62 -2.34
CA TYR A 77 -11.58 3.01 -1.29
C TYR A 77 -10.88 3.03 0.08
N ILE A 78 -10.09 1.98 0.39
CA ILE A 78 -9.33 1.87 1.64
C ILE A 78 -8.33 3.02 1.73
N ALA A 79 -7.52 3.23 0.69
CA ALA A 79 -6.53 4.30 0.62
C ALA A 79 -7.16 5.68 0.83
N LYS A 80 -8.22 6.00 0.09
CA LYS A 80 -8.97 7.26 0.21
C LYS A 80 -9.48 7.49 1.65
N ARG A 81 -10.04 6.46 2.28
CA ARG A 81 -10.56 6.57 3.66
C ARG A 81 -9.44 6.77 4.68
N ILE A 82 -8.28 6.12 4.50
CA ILE A 82 -7.11 6.31 5.35
C ILE A 82 -6.60 7.74 5.25
N LEU A 83 -6.40 8.24 4.02
CA LEU A 83 -5.95 9.61 3.79
C LEU A 83 -6.90 10.64 4.40
N GLN A 84 -8.22 10.45 4.26
CA GLN A 84 -9.24 11.31 4.86
C GLN A 84 -9.19 11.28 6.40
N THR A 85 -9.12 10.08 7.00
CA THR A 85 -9.13 9.90 8.46
C THR A 85 -7.87 10.46 9.11
N THR A 86 -6.73 10.41 8.40
CA THR A 86 -5.44 10.91 8.87
C THR A 86 -5.14 12.35 8.45
N ARG A 87 -6.07 13.02 7.79
CA ARG A 87 -5.89 14.39 7.27
C ARG A 87 -5.63 15.42 8.37
N ARG A 88 -6.19 15.23 9.57
CA ARG A 88 -5.98 16.14 10.71
C ARG A 88 -4.56 16.02 11.25
N PRO A 89 -3.74 17.11 11.21
CA PRO A 89 -2.29 17.02 11.44
C PRO A 89 -1.90 16.92 12.92
N TRP A 90 -2.78 17.22 13.86
CA TRP A 90 -2.46 17.32 15.29
C TRP A 90 -1.98 16.02 15.95
N LEU A 91 -2.27 14.86 15.36
CA LEU A 91 -1.76 13.56 15.80
C LEU A 91 -0.65 13.08 14.85
N MET A 92 0.57 12.90 15.37
CA MET A 92 1.76 12.47 14.60
C MET A 92 2.06 13.43 13.42
N ARG A 93 2.03 14.73 13.64
CA ARG A 93 2.28 15.75 12.61
C ARG A 93 3.55 15.46 11.81
N ASP A 94 4.65 15.17 12.51
CA ASP A 94 5.98 14.96 11.92
C ASP A 94 6.17 13.53 11.35
N ARG A 95 5.19 12.64 11.54
CA ARG A 95 5.25 11.23 11.11
C ARG A 95 3.95 10.81 10.42
N ARG A 96 3.37 11.72 9.65
CA ARG A 96 2.09 11.49 8.98
C ARG A 96 2.19 10.35 7.97
N CYS A 97 3.24 10.30 7.15
CA CYS A 97 3.47 9.22 6.19
C CYS A 97 3.54 7.86 6.89
N LEU A 98 4.27 7.75 8.02
CA LEU A 98 4.34 6.52 8.82
C LEU A 98 2.97 6.09 9.33
N ARG A 99 2.17 7.03 9.84
CA ARG A 99 0.81 6.74 10.29
C ARG A 99 -0.07 6.20 9.18
N GLN A 100 0.00 6.82 8.00
CA GLN A 100 -0.73 6.41 6.81
C GLN A 100 -0.25 5.05 6.30
N GLY A 101 1.05 4.83 6.27
CA GLY A 101 1.66 3.57 5.84
C GLY A 101 1.27 2.39 6.73
N LEU A 102 1.38 2.53 8.05
CA LEU A 102 1.03 1.46 9.00
C LEU A 102 -0.47 1.10 8.93
N LEU A 103 -1.36 2.11 8.88
CA LEU A 103 -2.79 1.87 8.73
C LEU A 103 -3.10 1.28 7.35
N GLY A 104 -2.40 1.76 6.31
CA GLY A 104 -2.53 1.26 4.94
C GLY A 104 -2.24 -0.21 4.84
N CYS A 105 -1.06 -0.64 5.25
CA CYS A 105 -0.67 -2.03 5.22
C CYS A 105 -1.62 -2.91 6.01
N ARG A 106 -1.95 -2.51 7.23
CA ARG A 106 -2.85 -3.28 8.07
C ARG A 106 -4.22 -3.47 7.43
N PHE A 107 -4.89 -2.40 7.01
CA PHE A 107 -6.26 -2.49 6.51
C PHE A 107 -6.35 -3.08 5.10
N LEU A 108 -5.34 -2.90 4.26
CA LEU A 108 -5.24 -3.59 2.98
C LEU A 108 -5.05 -5.10 3.18
N ALA A 109 -4.19 -5.51 4.11
CA ALA A 109 -4.02 -6.92 4.45
C ALA A 109 -5.28 -7.52 5.09
N GLU A 110 -5.99 -6.78 5.96
CA GLU A 110 -7.29 -7.20 6.51
C GLU A 110 -8.40 -7.29 5.44
N ALA A 111 -8.21 -6.67 4.27
CA ALA A 111 -9.06 -6.83 3.09
C ALA A 111 -8.65 -7.97 2.16
N GLY A 112 -7.51 -8.63 2.43
CA GLY A 112 -7.01 -9.78 1.68
C GLY A 112 -5.98 -9.43 0.61
N TYR A 113 -5.46 -8.20 0.58
CA TYR A 113 -4.35 -7.82 -0.29
C TYR A 113 -3.00 -8.17 0.34
N ALA A 114 -1.94 -8.18 -0.46
CA ALA A 114 -0.55 -8.35 -0.02
C ALA A 114 0.20 -7.01 -0.14
N PRO A 115 0.02 -6.07 0.80
CA PRO A 115 0.67 -4.77 0.74
C PRO A 115 2.13 -4.84 1.17
N GLU A 116 2.94 -3.96 0.60
CA GLU A 116 4.33 -3.72 0.97
C GLU A 116 4.48 -2.30 1.50
N LEU A 117 5.05 -2.15 2.70
CA LEU A 117 5.40 -0.86 3.28
C LEU A 117 6.87 -0.56 2.98
N HIS A 118 7.09 0.43 2.13
CA HIS A 118 8.41 0.89 1.74
C HIS A 118 8.85 2.07 2.61
N PHE A 119 10.12 2.09 2.98
CA PHE A 119 10.76 3.21 3.66
C PHE A 119 11.90 3.71 2.79
N GLY A 120 11.94 5.00 2.56
CA GLY A 120 12.99 5.66 1.80
C GLY A 120 13.58 6.84 2.56
N ILE A 121 14.81 7.15 2.22
CA ILE A 121 15.52 8.35 2.66
C ILE A 121 16.00 9.13 1.43
N ASN A 122 16.06 10.43 1.55
CA ASN A 122 16.75 11.25 0.57
C ASN A 122 18.25 11.26 0.91
N PRO A 123 19.12 10.73 0.02
CA PRO A 123 20.56 10.66 0.28
C PRO A 123 21.20 12.02 0.55
N SER A 124 20.72 13.08 -0.08
CA SER A 124 21.24 14.43 0.12
C SER A 124 20.97 14.99 1.52
N SER A 125 20.07 14.36 2.28
CA SER A 125 19.76 14.74 3.65
C SER A 125 20.64 14.06 4.71
N ILE A 126 21.48 13.12 4.29
CA ILE A 126 22.39 12.40 5.19
C ILE A 126 23.46 13.39 5.69
N GLY A 127 23.68 13.41 6.99
CA GLY A 127 24.60 14.37 7.62
C GLY A 127 24.01 15.76 7.90
N THR A 128 22.77 16.02 7.50
CA THR A 128 22.07 17.25 7.87
C THR A 128 21.35 17.11 9.22
N PRO A 129 20.98 18.20 9.90
CA PRO A 129 20.24 18.15 11.17
C PRO A 129 18.85 17.50 11.04
N ARG A 130 18.32 17.35 9.81
CA ARG A 130 17.01 16.74 9.54
C ARG A 130 17.10 15.73 8.40
N LEU A 131 17.07 14.46 8.76
CA LEU A 131 16.98 13.39 7.78
C LEU A 131 15.58 13.42 7.11
N ALA A 132 15.56 13.59 5.79
CA ALA A 132 14.34 13.50 4.99
C ALA A 132 14.03 12.01 4.75
N ALA A 133 13.07 11.49 5.51
CA ALA A 133 12.58 10.13 5.40
C ALA A 133 11.10 10.12 5.00
N HIS A 134 10.72 9.17 4.17
CA HIS A 134 9.36 8.99 3.70
C HIS A 134 8.97 7.51 3.71
N CYS A 135 7.66 7.23 3.74
CA CYS A 135 7.18 5.87 3.55
C CYS A 135 5.89 5.85 2.72
N TRP A 136 5.76 4.82 1.92
CA TRP A 136 4.62 4.60 1.03
C TRP A 136 4.21 3.14 1.03
N VAL A 137 2.99 2.86 0.58
CA VAL A 137 2.45 1.49 0.50
C VAL A 137 2.23 1.13 -0.96
N CYS A 138 2.75 -0.04 -1.36
CA CYS A 138 2.53 -0.62 -2.68
C CYS A 138 1.67 -1.88 -2.59
N ILE A 139 0.95 -2.17 -3.67
CA ILE A 139 0.36 -3.48 -3.97
C ILE A 139 0.87 -3.88 -5.34
N ASN A 140 1.50 -5.04 -5.45
CA ASN A 140 2.11 -5.51 -6.71
C ASN A 140 3.02 -4.47 -7.38
N GLY A 141 3.84 -3.79 -6.59
CA GLY A 141 4.76 -2.75 -7.06
C GLY A 141 4.12 -1.39 -7.36
N THR A 142 2.79 -1.28 -7.36
CA THR A 142 2.08 -0.01 -7.62
C THR A 142 1.81 0.74 -6.32
N PRO A 143 2.25 2.00 -6.16
CA PRO A 143 1.94 2.82 -5.00
C PRO A 143 0.44 3.07 -4.89
N VAL A 144 -0.13 2.86 -3.70
CA VAL A 144 -1.56 3.08 -3.40
C VAL A 144 -1.78 4.10 -2.28
N ILE A 145 -0.79 4.31 -1.42
CA ILE A 145 -0.84 5.31 -0.34
C ILE A 145 0.53 5.96 -0.25
N ASN A 146 0.56 7.29 -0.29
CA ASN A 146 1.76 8.12 -0.32
C ASN A 146 2.66 7.71 -1.50
N ASP A 147 2.63 8.45 -2.57
CA ASP A 147 3.47 8.16 -3.73
C ASP A 147 4.96 8.21 -3.37
N SER A 148 5.76 7.41 -4.07
CA SER A 148 7.21 7.50 -3.98
C SER A 148 7.66 8.88 -4.47
N VAL A 149 8.52 9.54 -3.72
CA VAL A 149 9.15 10.80 -4.13
C VAL A 149 10.41 10.46 -4.95
N ASN A 150 10.60 11.13 -6.08
CA ASN A 150 11.64 10.79 -7.08
C ASN A 150 13.07 10.72 -6.54
N ASP A 151 13.38 11.44 -5.45
CA ASP A 151 14.74 11.49 -4.89
C ASP A 151 14.94 10.56 -3.68
N MET A 152 14.04 9.60 -3.47
CA MET A 152 14.11 8.69 -2.33
C MET A 152 14.74 7.35 -2.70
N VAL A 153 15.75 6.95 -1.93
CA VAL A 153 16.32 5.60 -2.01
C VAL A 153 15.62 4.71 -0.99
N THR A 154 15.03 3.61 -1.45
CA THR A 154 14.40 2.62 -0.58
C THR A 154 15.46 1.92 0.28
N ILE A 155 15.31 1.98 1.59
CA ILE A 155 16.22 1.36 2.56
C ILE A 155 15.62 0.14 3.24
N LEU A 156 14.29 0.01 3.24
CA LEU A 156 13.59 -1.12 3.84
C LEU A 156 12.25 -1.34 3.16
N VAL A 157 11.92 -2.60 2.93
CA VAL A 157 10.58 -3.04 2.50
C VAL A 157 10.05 -4.04 3.52
N HIS A 158 8.92 -3.70 4.13
CA HIS A 158 8.20 -4.61 5.03
C HIS A 158 7.00 -5.19 4.30
N ARG A 159 7.06 -6.50 4.01
CA ARG A 159 5.98 -7.23 3.34
C ARG A 159 5.01 -7.78 4.36
N VAL A 160 3.72 -7.53 4.12
CA VAL A 160 2.65 -8.04 4.97
C VAL A 160 1.89 -9.09 4.18
N THR A 161 1.96 -10.34 4.63
CA THR A 161 1.16 -11.42 4.07
C THR A 161 -0.23 -11.42 4.68
N ALA A 162 -1.24 -11.65 3.85
CA ALA A 162 -2.63 -11.76 4.31
C ALA A 162 -2.92 -13.05 5.11
N GLU A 163 -1.90 -13.89 5.34
CA GLU A 163 -2.03 -15.09 6.17
C GLU A 163 -2.29 -14.66 7.62
N ALA A 164 -3.55 -14.72 8.01
CA ALA A 164 -3.91 -14.66 9.41
C ALA A 164 -3.17 -15.80 10.12
N LYS A 165 -2.30 -15.48 11.08
CA LYS A 165 -1.72 -16.50 11.95
C LYS A 165 -2.87 -17.35 12.48
N ALA A 166 -3.02 -18.56 11.94
CA ALA A 166 -3.87 -19.58 12.51
C ALA A 166 -3.37 -19.81 13.95
N LYS A 167 -4.20 -19.47 14.90
CA LYS A 167 -3.96 -19.63 16.33
C LYS A 167 -4.57 -20.95 16.77
#